data_b9623d50c122b0130db4ea7146d56769
#
_entry.id   b9623d50c122b0130db4ea7146d56769
#
_cell.length_a   1.000
_cell.length_b   1.000
_cell.length_c   1.000
_cell.angle_alpha   90.00
_cell.angle_beta   90.00
_cell.angle_gamma   90.00
#
_symmetry.space_group_name_H-M   'P 1'
#
loop_
_entity.id
_entity.type
_entity.pdbx_description
1 polymer ?
#
loop_
_entity_poly.entity_id
_entity_poly.type
_entity_poly.pdbx_seq_one_letter_code
_entity_poly.pdbx_strand_id
1 'polypeptide(L)'
;MFPATSTGTQLPTDCYGLLTDTAARRRIIQIMSKTSRRVVFGVLLIITLVVSTGGVLGYLGRLTLVFDRQPGKPLAILEEVPGPPDGPKCAIDERYLDEAPEGLPPHVRQAWQALRAKASEQGVQLCLNDGKRSRQQQQKEFDDAVEKFGTEELASRYVLNPPDRSMHVIGLAVDIQPIESAKWVEKNGSTFGWCRRYENEQWHFEYNAGYATGGCPPLEKSATGS
;
A
#
# COMPACT_ATOMS: atom_id res chain seq x y z
N MET A 1 -30.71 23.33 67.91
CA MET A 1 -29.89 23.01 69.07
C MET A 1 -29.61 21.52 69.06
N PHE A 2 -28.50 21.11 68.43
CA PHE A 2 -27.98 19.76 68.45
C PHE A 2 -26.48 19.80 68.66
N PRO A 3 -25.90 19.01 69.52
CA PRO A 3 -24.48 19.05 69.80
C PRO A 3 -23.66 18.21 68.78
N ALA A 4 -22.53 18.74 68.38
CA ALA A 4 -21.52 18.05 67.60
C ALA A 4 -20.69 17.14 68.52
N THR A 5 -20.68 15.83 68.25
CA THR A 5 -19.73 14.88 68.84
C THR A 5 -18.58 14.66 67.89
N SER A 6 -17.44 15.19 68.27
CA SER A 6 -16.12 14.95 67.64
C SER A 6 -15.56 13.63 68.19
N THR A 7 -15.46 12.60 67.38
CA THR A 7 -14.67 11.40 67.65
C THR A 7 -13.32 11.54 66.92
N GLY A 8 -12.32 12.00 67.66
CA GLY A 8 -10.93 11.98 67.21
C GLY A 8 -10.41 10.53 67.18
N THR A 9 -10.16 10.01 66.00
CA THR A 9 -9.45 8.74 65.81
C THR A 9 -7.95 9.02 65.87
N GLN A 10 -7.33 8.69 67.01
CA GLN A 10 -5.88 8.67 67.12
C GLN A 10 -5.30 7.57 66.25
N LEU A 11 -4.50 7.95 65.26
CA LEU A 11 -3.68 7.03 64.47
C LEU A 11 -2.55 6.46 65.35
N PRO A 12 -2.25 5.17 65.23
CA PRO A 12 -1.17 4.55 66.01
C PRO A 12 0.19 5.11 65.60
N THR A 13 0.96 5.48 66.60
CA THR A 13 2.28 6.11 66.50
C THR A 13 3.40 5.19 65.97
N ASP A 14 3.07 3.95 65.61
CA ASP A 14 4.08 2.95 65.24
C ASP A 14 4.54 3.00 63.79
N CYS A 15 3.93 3.86 62.96
CA CYS A 15 4.35 3.98 61.54
C CYS A 15 5.55 4.89 61.27
N TYR A 16 6.00 5.68 62.27
CA TYR A 16 7.11 6.61 62.05
C TYR A 16 8.50 6.01 62.27
N GLY A 17 8.60 4.81 62.87
CA GLY A 17 9.88 4.16 63.12
C GLY A 17 10.57 3.58 61.90
N LEU A 18 9.82 3.27 60.85
CA LEU A 18 10.37 2.63 59.64
C LEU A 18 11.07 3.58 58.66
N LEU A 19 10.89 4.88 58.82
CA LEU A 19 11.47 5.90 57.91
C LEU A 19 12.84 6.42 58.32
N THR A 20 13.31 6.08 59.51
CA THR A 20 14.62 6.54 60.06
C THR A 20 15.76 5.54 59.91
N ASP A 21 15.46 4.29 59.54
CA ASP A 21 16.48 3.28 59.30
C ASP A 21 17.11 3.45 57.92
N THR A 22 18.29 4.01 57.88
CA THR A 22 19.13 4.20 56.70
C THR A 22 19.46 2.90 55.99
N ALA A 23 19.51 1.76 56.68
CA ALA A 23 19.76 0.46 56.12
C ALA A 23 18.51 -0.10 55.39
N ALA A 24 17.30 0.12 55.95
CA ALA A 24 16.04 -0.23 55.30
C ALA A 24 15.79 0.62 54.04
N ARG A 25 16.05 1.94 54.09
CA ARG A 25 16.01 2.82 52.91
C ARG A 25 16.95 2.35 51.80
N ARG A 26 18.20 2.01 52.12
CA ARG A 26 19.16 1.48 51.12
C ARG A 26 18.70 0.16 50.51
N ARG A 27 18.09 -0.73 51.28
CA ARG A 27 17.54 -1.99 50.74
C ARG A 27 16.36 -1.74 49.83
N ILE A 28 15.43 -0.85 50.17
CA ILE A 28 14.29 -0.50 49.33
C ILE A 28 14.75 0.15 48.02
N ILE A 29 15.70 1.05 48.04
CA ILE A 29 16.27 1.70 46.85
C ILE A 29 17.01 0.66 45.97
N GLN A 30 17.73 -0.27 46.55
CA GLN A 30 18.39 -1.34 45.80
C GLN A 30 17.39 -2.33 45.17
N ILE A 31 16.30 -2.67 45.85
CA ILE A 31 15.25 -3.52 45.34
C ILE A 31 14.52 -2.81 44.20
N MET A 32 14.17 -1.53 44.37
CA MET A 32 13.54 -0.72 43.33
C MET A 32 14.46 -0.57 42.11
N SER A 33 15.77 -0.36 42.29
CA SER A 33 16.71 -0.27 41.18
C SER A 33 16.86 -1.59 40.42
N LYS A 34 16.86 -2.73 41.12
CA LYS A 34 16.90 -4.07 40.50
C LYS A 34 15.62 -4.38 39.78
N THR A 35 14.48 -4.04 40.36
CA THR A 35 13.16 -4.26 39.74
C THR A 35 13.00 -3.35 38.50
N SER A 36 13.38 -2.06 38.61
CA SER A 36 13.37 -1.12 37.50
C SER A 36 14.27 -1.62 36.33
N ARG A 37 15.48 -2.07 36.62
CA ARG A 37 16.36 -2.65 35.58
C ARG A 37 15.75 -3.88 34.92
N ARG A 38 15.14 -4.79 35.68
CA ARG A 38 14.48 -5.98 35.12
C ARG A 38 13.30 -5.60 34.23
N VAL A 39 12.48 -4.63 34.65
CA VAL A 39 11.37 -4.11 33.85
C VAL A 39 11.88 -3.45 32.57
N VAL A 40 12.90 -2.60 32.65
CA VAL A 40 13.52 -1.96 31.48
C VAL A 40 14.10 -3.00 30.51
N PHE A 41 14.84 -4.00 31.02
CA PHE A 41 15.34 -5.09 30.17
C PHE A 41 14.21 -5.90 29.55
N GLY A 42 13.16 -6.21 30.30
CA GLY A 42 11.99 -6.91 29.78
C GLY A 42 11.28 -6.13 28.65
N VAL A 43 11.06 -4.84 28.85
CA VAL A 43 10.46 -3.96 27.85
C VAL A 43 11.34 -3.85 26.60
N LEU A 44 12.65 -3.67 26.74
CA LEU A 44 13.58 -3.63 25.62
C LEU A 44 13.58 -4.95 24.85
N LEU A 45 13.55 -6.08 25.54
CA LEU A 45 13.53 -7.40 24.91
C LEU A 45 12.22 -7.64 24.12
N ILE A 46 11.08 -7.18 24.66
CA ILE A 46 9.79 -7.23 23.95
C ILE A 46 9.81 -6.32 22.73
N ILE A 47 10.33 -5.09 22.85
CA ILE A 47 10.43 -4.16 21.70
C ILE A 47 11.31 -4.77 20.62
N THR A 48 12.47 -5.33 20.99
CA THR A 48 13.37 -5.97 20.02
C THR A 48 12.70 -7.18 19.34
N LEU A 49 11.94 -7.98 20.08
CA LEU A 49 11.19 -9.11 19.54
C LEU A 49 10.10 -8.63 18.57
N VAL A 50 9.35 -7.61 18.93
CA VAL A 50 8.28 -7.02 18.07
C VAL A 50 8.86 -6.42 16.80
N VAL A 51 9.97 -5.68 16.90
CA VAL A 51 10.63 -5.09 15.73
C VAL A 51 11.22 -6.17 14.82
N SER A 52 11.86 -7.20 15.40
CA SER A 52 12.43 -8.30 14.60
C SER A 52 11.35 -9.17 13.97
N THR A 53 10.27 -9.50 14.67
CA THR A 53 9.14 -10.24 14.07
C THR A 53 8.40 -9.42 13.04
N GLY A 54 8.20 -8.12 13.26
CA GLY A 54 7.61 -7.22 12.25
C GLY A 54 8.47 -7.10 11.00
N GLY A 55 9.79 -7.02 11.16
CA GLY A 55 10.75 -7.04 10.05
C GLY A 55 10.72 -8.35 9.27
N VAL A 56 10.71 -9.49 9.99
CA VAL A 56 10.63 -10.82 9.36
C VAL A 56 9.30 -11.01 8.64
N LEU A 57 8.17 -10.63 9.24
CA LEU A 57 6.86 -10.71 8.59
C LEU A 57 6.77 -9.79 7.37
N GLY A 58 7.35 -8.58 7.44
CA GLY A 58 7.43 -7.67 6.29
C GLY A 58 8.31 -8.22 5.17
N TYR A 59 9.40 -8.91 5.52
CA TYR A 59 10.26 -9.58 4.55
C TYR A 59 9.59 -10.83 3.95
N LEU A 60 8.95 -11.65 4.77
CA LEU A 60 8.21 -12.84 4.32
C LEU A 60 6.98 -12.50 3.50
N GLY A 61 6.36 -11.34 3.70
CA GLY A 61 5.26 -10.83 2.86
C GLY A 61 5.70 -10.52 1.41
N ARG A 62 7.01 -10.45 1.16
CA ARG A 62 7.59 -10.33 -0.19
C ARG A 62 7.99 -11.68 -0.81
N LEU A 63 7.84 -12.76 -0.06
CA LEU A 63 8.20 -14.09 -0.51
C LEU A 63 6.93 -14.90 -0.73
N THR A 64 6.86 -15.60 -1.84
CA THR A 64 5.79 -16.56 -2.12
C THR A 64 6.36 -17.97 -2.26
N LEU A 65 5.58 -18.95 -1.85
CA LEU A 65 5.89 -20.37 -2.06
C LEU A 65 5.37 -20.75 -3.44
N VAL A 66 6.30 -20.98 -4.36
CA VAL A 66 5.98 -21.49 -5.70
C VAL A 66 6.16 -22.99 -5.69
N PHE A 67 5.11 -23.72 -6.05
CA PHE A 67 5.14 -25.18 -6.16
C PHE A 67 5.44 -25.56 -7.60
N ASP A 68 6.65 -26.07 -7.84
CA ASP A 68 7.03 -26.62 -9.14
C ASP A 68 6.83 -28.14 -9.11
N ARG A 69 5.97 -28.64 -10.00
CA ARG A 69 5.69 -30.07 -10.14
C ARG A 69 6.55 -30.74 -11.21
N GLN A 70 7.56 -30.07 -11.72
CA GLN A 70 8.42 -30.66 -12.75
C GLN A 70 9.35 -31.71 -12.13
N PRO A 71 9.52 -32.87 -12.79
CA PRO A 71 10.44 -33.91 -12.32
C PRO A 71 11.86 -33.39 -12.21
N GLY A 72 12.49 -33.61 -11.03
CA GLY A 72 13.88 -33.23 -10.80
C GLY A 72 14.09 -31.82 -10.21
N LYS A 73 13.01 -31.05 -10.02
CA LYS A 73 13.08 -29.77 -9.30
C LYS A 73 12.57 -29.88 -7.88
N PRO A 74 12.98 -28.98 -6.97
CA PRO A 74 12.47 -28.97 -5.60
C PRO A 74 10.95 -28.74 -5.63
N LEU A 75 10.23 -29.43 -4.76
CA LEU A 75 8.75 -29.43 -4.70
C LEU A 75 8.17 -28.04 -4.37
N ALA A 76 8.93 -27.21 -3.68
CA ALA A 76 8.58 -25.84 -3.39
C ALA A 76 9.85 -24.99 -3.25
N ILE A 77 9.82 -23.81 -3.79
CA ILE A 77 10.85 -22.78 -3.62
C ILE A 77 10.23 -21.52 -3.04
N LEU A 78 11.00 -20.83 -2.22
CA LEU A 78 10.63 -19.51 -1.74
C LEU A 78 11.16 -18.50 -2.77
N GLU A 79 10.26 -17.81 -3.43
CA GLU A 79 10.61 -16.82 -4.45
C GLU A 79 10.15 -15.43 -3.98
N GLU A 80 10.97 -14.43 -4.24
CA GLU A 80 10.60 -13.06 -3.95
C GLU A 80 9.48 -12.65 -4.91
N VAL A 81 8.35 -12.21 -4.36
CA VAL A 81 7.27 -11.65 -5.19
C VAL A 81 7.83 -10.38 -5.84
N PRO A 82 7.98 -10.36 -7.17
CA PRO A 82 8.43 -9.15 -7.84
C PRO A 82 7.51 -8.00 -7.45
N GLY A 83 8.09 -6.85 -7.15
CA GLY A 83 7.32 -5.62 -6.97
C GLY A 83 6.48 -5.33 -8.23
N PRO A 84 5.48 -4.45 -8.13
CA PRO A 84 4.76 -3.99 -9.30
C PRO A 84 5.77 -3.53 -10.35
N PRO A 85 5.56 -3.85 -11.63
CA PRO A 85 6.46 -3.41 -12.69
C PRO A 85 6.58 -1.88 -12.63
N ASP A 86 7.77 -1.37 -12.91
CA ASP A 86 7.92 0.05 -13.16
C ASP A 86 6.91 0.43 -14.24
N GLY A 87 6.13 1.47 -13.98
CA GLY A 87 5.15 1.95 -14.95
C GLY A 87 5.82 2.29 -16.28
N PRO A 88 5.05 2.30 -17.36
CA PRO A 88 5.59 2.55 -18.69
C PRO A 88 6.31 3.91 -18.74
N LYS A 89 7.37 4.03 -19.53
CA LYS A 89 8.17 5.25 -19.69
C LYS A 89 7.53 6.15 -20.75
N CYS A 90 7.74 7.47 -20.63
CA CYS A 90 7.25 8.47 -21.59
C CYS A 90 7.82 8.32 -23.00
N ALA A 91 8.99 7.70 -23.14
CA ALA A 91 9.48 7.24 -24.44
C ALA A 91 8.60 6.07 -24.91
N ILE A 92 8.35 6.02 -26.21
CA ILE A 92 7.59 4.94 -26.84
C ILE A 92 8.11 3.61 -26.29
N ASP A 93 7.25 2.91 -25.54
CA ASP A 93 7.54 1.57 -25.06
C ASP A 93 7.23 0.59 -26.19
N GLU A 94 8.23 -0.18 -26.64
CA GLU A 94 8.09 -1.10 -27.77
C GLU A 94 6.96 -2.12 -27.58
N ARG A 95 6.59 -2.42 -26.36
CA ARG A 95 5.47 -3.31 -26.03
C ARG A 95 4.12 -2.80 -26.54
N TYR A 96 4.00 -1.49 -26.73
CA TYR A 96 2.74 -0.82 -27.09
C TYR A 96 2.79 -0.17 -28.49
N LEU A 97 3.81 -0.49 -29.29
CA LEU A 97 3.94 0.05 -30.67
C LEU A 97 2.75 -0.31 -31.56
N ASP A 98 2.14 -1.47 -31.35
CA ASP A 98 0.99 -1.95 -32.13
C ASP A 98 -0.35 -1.41 -31.60
N GLU A 99 -0.33 -0.71 -30.48
CA GLU A 99 -1.51 -0.11 -29.90
C GLU A 99 -1.60 1.36 -30.30
N ALA A 100 -2.81 1.78 -30.66
CA ALA A 100 -3.12 3.19 -30.78
C ALA A 100 -3.55 3.69 -29.39
N PRO A 101 -2.61 4.22 -28.53
CA PRO A 101 -2.99 4.68 -27.21
C PRO A 101 -4.08 5.75 -27.27
N GLU A 102 -4.18 6.46 -28.41
CA GLU A 102 -5.22 7.44 -28.73
C GLU A 102 -6.52 6.83 -29.27
N GLY A 103 -6.58 5.49 -29.40
CA GLY A 103 -7.79 4.77 -29.80
C GLY A 103 -8.93 4.78 -28.77
N LEU A 104 -8.84 5.63 -27.75
CA LEU A 104 -9.89 5.85 -26.75
C LEU A 104 -11.22 6.29 -27.42
N PRO A 105 -12.38 5.87 -26.88
CA PRO A 105 -13.68 6.36 -27.35
C PRO A 105 -13.72 7.90 -27.39
N PRO A 106 -14.46 8.52 -28.32
CA PRO A 106 -14.40 9.97 -28.55
C PRO A 106 -14.60 10.84 -27.29
N HIS A 107 -15.54 10.48 -26.43
CA HIS A 107 -15.81 11.21 -25.19
C HIS A 107 -14.68 11.05 -24.15
N VAL A 108 -14.06 9.87 -24.07
CA VAL A 108 -12.91 9.59 -23.19
C VAL A 108 -11.68 10.34 -23.69
N ARG A 109 -11.44 10.31 -25.01
CA ARG A 109 -10.35 11.05 -25.65
C ARG A 109 -10.48 12.55 -25.44
N GLN A 110 -11.69 13.10 -25.53
CA GLN A 110 -11.94 14.51 -25.24
C GLN A 110 -11.59 14.86 -23.78
N ALA A 111 -12.02 14.03 -22.82
CA ALA A 111 -11.67 14.21 -21.41
C ALA A 111 -10.15 14.12 -21.17
N TRP A 112 -9.48 13.17 -21.83
CA TRP A 112 -8.02 13.06 -21.80
C TRP A 112 -7.31 14.30 -22.36
N GLN A 113 -7.77 14.81 -23.49
CA GLN A 113 -7.22 16.03 -24.10
C GLN A 113 -7.41 17.25 -23.19
N ALA A 114 -8.57 17.38 -22.54
CA ALA A 114 -8.83 18.47 -21.59
C ALA A 114 -7.91 18.36 -20.35
N LEU A 115 -7.72 17.16 -19.82
CA LEU A 115 -6.78 16.92 -18.71
C LEU A 115 -5.33 17.29 -19.11
N ARG A 116 -4.87 16.86 -20.29
CA ARG A 116 -3.54 17.18 -20.81
C ARG A 116 -3.33 18.69 -21.00
N ALA A 117 -4.32 19.37 -21.54
CA ALA A 117 -4.27 20.82 -21.72
C ALA A 117 -4.10 21.51 -20.36
N LYS A 118 -4.89 21.11 -19.35
CA LYS A 118 -4.78 21.67 -18.00
C LYS A 118 -3.44 21.39 -17.33
N ALA A 119 -2.90 20.20 -17.48
CA ALA A 119 -1.58 19.86 -16.99
C ALA A 119 -0.51 20.72 -17.64
N SER A 120 -0.56 20.89 -18.96
CA SER A 120 0.38 21.72 -19.73
C SER A 120 0.36 23.18 -19.30
N GLU A 121 -0.81 23.77 -19.01
CA GLU A 121 -0.94 25.12 -18.44
C GLU A 121 -0.15 25.28 -17.12
N GLN A 122 0.04 24.20 -16.38
CA GLN A 122 0.77 24.16 -15.12
C GLN A 122 2.21 23.63 -15.26
N GLY A 123 2.70 23.49 -16.48
CA GLY A 123 4.04 23.00 -16.76
C GLY A 123 4.21 21.49 -16.52
N VAL A 124 3.13 20.74 -16.40
CA VAL A 124 3.14 19.29 -16.21
C VAL A 124 2.94 18.58 -17.54
N GLN A 125 3.89 17.76 -17.93
CA GLN A 125 3.78 16.93 -19.13
C GLN A 125 3.13 15.59 -18.79
N LEU A 126 1.96 15.30 -19.37
CA LEU A 126 1.32 13.99 -19.29
C LEU A 126 1.66 13.18 -20.53
N CYS A 127 2.28 12.01 -20.31
CA CYS A 127 2.51 11.04 -21.36
C CYS A 127 1.49 9.92 -21.24
N LEU A 128 0.74 9.70 -22.30
CA LEU A 128 -0.09 8.52 -22.48
C LEU A 128 0.83 7.43 -23.02
N ASN A 129 1.09 6.44 -22.20
CA ASN A 129 1.94 5.34 -22.62
C ASN A 129 1.13 4.11 -23.01
N ASP A 130 0.00 3.92 -22.35
CA ASP A 130 -0.98 2.89 -22.69
C ASP A 130 -2.38 3.47 -22.52
N GLY A 131 -3.27 3.18 -23.45
CA GLY A 131 -4.65 3.63 -23.44
C GLY A 131 -5.60 2.51 -23.85
N LYS A 132 -6.13 2.57 -25.08
CA LYS A 132 -6.96 1.51 -25.63
C LYS A 132 -6.10 0.30 -25.99
N ARG A 133 -6.37 -0.85 -25.38
CA ARG A 133 -5.69 -2.12 -25.61
C ARG A 133 -6.61 -3.09 -26.34
N SER A 134 -6.08 -3.88 -27.30
CA SER A 134 -6.84 -4.98 -27.89
C SER A 134 -6.99 -6.13 -26.90
N ARG A 135 -8.00 -7.00 -27.13
CA ARG A 135 -8.14 -8.24 -26.33
C ARG A 135 -6.94 -9.16 -26.50
N GLN A 136 -6.37 -9.21 -27.70
CA GLN A 136 -5.20 -10.03 -27.98
C GLN A 136 -3.97 -9.50 -27.25
N GLN A 137 -3.77 -8.20 -27.22
CA GLN A 137 -2.70 -7.57 -26.46
C GLN A 137 -2.87 -7.80 -24.95
N GLN A 138 -4.06 -7.63 -24.43
CA GLN A 138 -4.35 -7.92 -23.02
C GLN A 138 -4.06 -9.37 -22.64
N GLN A 139 -4.40 -10.32 -23.53
CA GLN A 139 -4.10 -11.73 -23.30
C GLN A 139 -2.59 -11.97 -23.29
N LYS A 140 -1.86 -11.38 -24.26
CA LYS A 140 -0.40 -11.46 -24.28
C LYS A 140 0.24 -10.90 -23.02
N GLU A 141 -0.20 -9.74 -22.57
CA GLU A 141 0.28 -9.13 -21.30
C GLU A 141 0.03 -10.07 -20.10
N PHE A 142 -1.12 -10.76 -20.10
CA PHE A 142 -1.42 -11.74 -19.06
C PHE A 142 -0.51 -12.96 -19.15
N ASP A 143 -0.28 -13.50 -20.35
CA ASP A 143 0.60 -14.65 -20.57
C ASP A 143 2.05 -14.31 -20.18
N ASP A 144 2.54 -13.11 -20.56
CA ASP A 144 3.85 -12.60 -20.16
C ASP A 144 3.94 -12.43 -18.62
N ALA A 145 2.85 -11.99 -17.98
CA ALA A 145 2.77 -11.88 -16.53
C ALA A 145 2.78 -13.26 -15.86
N VAL A 146 2.10 -14.26 -16.42
CA VAL A 146 2.15 -15.66 -15.92
C VAL A 146 3.56 -16.21 -16.03
N GLU A 147 4.26 -15.96 -17.13
CA GLU A 147 5.66 -16.36 -17.28
C GLU A 147 6.55 -15.68 -16.23
N LYS A 148 6.35 -14.38 -16.00
CA LYS A 148 7.12 -13.58 -15.04
C LYS A 148 6.85 -13.96 -13.59
N PHE A 149 5.60 -14.16 -13.21
CA PHE A 149 5.18 -14.37 -11.82
C PHE A 149 4.98 -15.85 -11.45
N GLY A 150 5.03 -16.75 -12.43
CA GLY A 150 4.99 -18.20 -12.24
C GLY A 150 3.60 -18.81 -12.09
N THR A 151 2.56 -18.02 -11.76
CA THR A 151 1.17 -18.50 -11.64
C THR A 151 0.16 -17.48 -12.15
N GLU A 152 -0.99 -17.97 -12.64
CA GLU A 152 -2.11 -17.11 -13.04
C GLU A 152 -2.65 -16.26 -11.87
N GLU A 153 -2.65 -16.81 -10.65
CA GLU A 153 -3.11 -16.08 -9.46
C GLU A 153 -2.24 -14.86 -9.17
N LEU A 154 -0.91 -15.00 -9.26
CA LEU A 154 0.01 -13.88 -9.07
C LEU A 154 -0.05 -12.91 -10.25
N ALA A 155 -0.11 -13.41 -11.47
CA ALA A 155 -0.23 -12.59 -12.66
C ALA A 155 -1.49 -11.72 -12.64
N SER A 156 -2.62 -12.28 -12.21
CA SER A 156 -3.91 -11.57 -12.16
C SER A 156 -3.96 -10.38 -11.21
N ARG A 157 -2.99 -10.24 -10.31
CA ARG A 157 -2.84 -9.05 -9.45
C ARG A 157 -2.35 -7.82 -10.23
N TYR A 158 -1.73 -8.03 -11.38
CA TYR A 158 -1.10 -6.99 -12.21
C TYR A 158 -1.73 -6.85 -13.59
N VAL A 159 -2.27 -7.95 -14.12
CA VAL A 159 -2.90 -7.98 -15.45
C VAL A 159 -4.22 -8.73 -15.37
N LEU A 160 -5.31 -8.06 -15.71
CA LEU A 160 -6.65 -8.67 -15.65
C LEU A 160 -6.86 -9.76 -16.71
N ASN A 161 -7.41 -10.88 -16.26
CA ASN A 161 -7.94 -11.96 -17.09
C ASN A 161 -9.32 -12.38 -16.54
N PRO A 162 -10.36 -12.55 -17.38
CA PRO A 162 -10.36 -12.46 -18.85
C PRO A 162 -10.21 -11.02 -19.37
N PRO A 163 -9.70 -10.85 -20.61
CA PRO A 163 -9.39 -9.53 -21.19
C PRO A 163 -10.52 -8.50 -21.18
N ASP A 164 -11.76 -8.95 -21.32
CA ASP A 164 -12.94 -8.06 -21.33
C ASP A 164 -13.29 -7.43 -19.98
N ARG A 165 -12.60 -7.81 -18.92
CA ARG A 165 -12.66 -7.11 -17.63
C ARG A 165 -11.70 -5.93 -17.53
N SER A 166 -10.72 -5.84 -18.43
CA SER A 166 -9.74 -4.77 -18.44
C SER A 166 -10.34 -3.46 -18.91
N MET A 167 -10.15 -2.41 -18.13
CA MET A 167 -10.59 -1.05 -18.47
C MET A 167 -9.82 -0.50 -19.68
N HIS A 168 -8.59 -0.96 -19.93
CA HIS A 168 -7.86 -0.67 -21.16
C HIS A 168 -8.55 -1.29 -22.36
N VAL A 169 -9.00 -2.54 -22.28
CA VAL A 169 -9.73 -3.21 -23.37
C VAL A 169 -11.08 -2.54 -23.63
N ILE A 170 -11.74 -2.05 -22.60
CA ILE A 170 -12.98 -1.26 -22.75
C ILE A 170 -12.67 0.14 -23.32
N GLY A 171 -11.45 0.65 -23.11
CA GLY A 171 -11.00 1.97 -23.55
C GLY A 171 -11.36 3.08 -22.55
N LEU A 172 -11.47 2.72 -21.29
CA LEU A 172 -11.77 3.63 -20.18
C LEU A 172 -10.60 3.79 -19.21
N ALA A 173 -9.41 3.29 -19.55
CA ALA A 173 -8.22 3.46 -18.73
C ALA A 173 -7.06 4.04 -19.54
N VAL A 174 -6.16 4.71 -18.81
CA VAL A 174 -4.88 5.20 -19.30
C VAL A 174 -3.81 4.99 -18.26
N ASP A 175 -2.60 4.64 -18.73
CA ASP A 175 -1.40 4.61 -17.91
C ASP A 175 -0.57 5.86 -18.18
N ILE A 176 -0.25 6.59 -17.12
CA ILE A 176 0.35 7.93 -17.18
C ILE A 176 1.78 7.91 -16.67
N GLN A 177 2.66 8.52 -17.44
CA GLN A 177 4.07 8.74 -17.10
C GLN A 177 4.47 10.21 -17.30
N PRO A 178 5.54 10.65 -16.63
CA PRO A 178 6.24 10.00 -15.51
C PRO A 178 5.37 9.92 -14.24
N ILE A 179 5.82 9.22 -13.22
CA ILE A 179 5.06 9.02 -11.96
C ILE A 179 4.74 10.35 -11.26
N GLU A 180 5.59 11.36 -11.37
CA GLU A 180 5.33 12.70 -10.85
C GLU A 180 4.11 13.33 -11.52
N SER A 181 3.94 13.09 -12.82
CA SER A 181 2.77 13.54 -13.57
C SER A 181 1.51 12.74 -13.18
N ALA A 182 1.64 11.44 -12.95
CA ALA A 182 0.55 10.62 -12.42
C ALA A 182 0.07 11.14 -11.04
N LYS A 183 0.99 11.53 -10.15
CA LYS A 183 0.65 12.16 -8.86
C LYS A 183 -0.08 13.50 -9.02
N TRP A 184 0.23 14.24 -10.07
CA TRP A 184 -0.52 15.46 -10.39
C TRP A 184 -1.95 15.11 -10.82
N VAL A 185 -2.13 14.06 -11.64
CA VAL A 185 -3.46 13.58 -12.06
C VAL A 185 -4.27 13.06 -10.88
N GLU A 186 -3.64 12.35 -9.94
CA GLU A 186 -4.31 11.89 -8.71
C GLU A 186 -4.96 13.04 -7.93
N LYS A 187 -4.35 14.24 -7.95
CA LYS A 187 -4.88 15.43 -7.28
C LYS A 187 -5.89 16.22 -8.10
N ASN A 188 -5.78 16.20 -9.41
CA ASN A 188 -6.52 17.12 -10.30
C ASN A 188 -7.43 16.40 -11.28
N GLY A 189 -7.25 15.11 -11.49
CA GLY A 189 -7.89 14.34 -12.56
C GLY A 189 -9.40 14.17 -12.39
N SER A 190 -9.90 14.10 -11.16
CA SER A 190 -11.33 13.88 -10.90
C SER A 190 -12.22 14.90 -11.60
N THR A 191 -11.84 16.17 -11.64
CA THR A 191 -12.61 17.24 -12.32
C THR A 191 -12.74 17.02 -13.83
N PHE A 192 -11.91 16.15 -14.41
CA PHE A 192 -11.94 15.71 -15.80
C PHE A 192 -12.47 14.29 -15.96
N GLY A 193 -12.98 13.70 -14.87
CA GLY A 193 -13.50 12.34 -14.87
C GLY A 193 -12.44 11.23 -14.74
N TRP A 194 -11.20 11.56 -14.37
CA TRP A 194 -10.10 10.60 -14.24
C TRP A 194 -9.73 10.37 -12.79
N CYS A 195 -9.73 9.08 -12.34
CA CYS A 195 -9.36 8.70 -11.00
C CYS A 195 -8.41 7.50 -11.01
N ARG A 196 -7.38 7.55 -10.16
CA ARG A 196 -6.63 6.36 -9.82
C ARG A 196 -7.55 5.36 -9.13
N ARG A 197 -7.42 4.07 -9.43
CA ARG A 197 -8.31 3.04 -8.90
C ARG A 197 -7.62 2.05 -7.96
N TYR A 198 -6.31 1.81 -8.13
CA TYR A 198 -5.60 0.75 -7.43
C TYR A 198 -4.40 1.27 -6.65
N GLU A 199 -4.17 0.69 -5.43
CA GLU A 199 -3.03 1.05 -4.59
C GLU A 199 -1.69 0.60 -5.20
N ASN A 200 -1.69 -0.55 -5.88
CA ASN A 200 -0.51 -1.16 -6.49
C ASN A 200 -0.13 -0.55 -7.85
N GLU A 201 -0.99 0.30 -8.44
CA GLU A 201 -0.78 0.89 -9.76
C GLU A 201 -0.90 2.42 -9.71
N GLN A 202 0.23 3.10 -9.43
CA GLN A 202 0.26 4.56 -9.30
C GLN A 202 0.08 5.30 -10.64
N TRP A 203 0.29 4.62 -11.75
CA TRP A 203 0.19 5.16 -13.11
C TRP A 203 -1.20 4.96 -13.73
N HIS A 204 -2.01 4.02 -13.21
CA HIS A 204 -3.29 3.59 -13.79
C HIS A 204 -4.45 4.48 -13.36
N PHE A 205 -5.12 5.08 -14.35
CA PHE A 205 -6.29 5.95 -14.15
C PHE A 205 -7.46 5.50 -15.00
N GLU A 206 -8.63 5.45 -14.39
CA GLU A 206 -9.87 5.08 -15.06
C GLU A 206 -10.78 6.29 -15.24
N TYR A 207 -11.45 6.33 -16.39
CA TYR A 207 -12.42 7.36 -16.72
C TYR A 207 -13.84 6.98 -16.33
N ASN A 208 -14.49 7.88 -15.60
CA ASN A 208 -15.94 7.89 -15.41
C ASN A 208 -16.41 9.36 -15.30
N ALA A 209 -17.36 9.75 -16.13
CA ALA A 209 -17.88 11.13 -16.12
C ALA A 209 -18.44 11.53 -14.75
N GLY A 210 -18.97 10.58 -13.97
CA GLY A 210 -19.47 10.80 -12.62
C GLY A 210 -18.41 11.26 -11.61
N TYR A 211 -17.13 10.97 -11.86
CA TYR A 211 -16.05 11.42 -10.98
C TYR A 211 -15.90 12.93 -10.94
N ALA A 212 -16.29 13.63 -12.02
CA ALA A 212 -16.24 15.08 -12.07
C ALA A 212 -17.14 15.78 -11.04
N THR A 213 -18.20 15.12 -10.61
CA THR A 213 -19.15 15.65 -9.62
C THR A 213 -19.10 14.91 -8.29
N GLY A 214 -18.86 13.61 -8.31
CA GLY A 214 -18.84 12.76 -7.13
C GLY A 214 -17.46 12.58 -6.49
N GLY A 215 -16.39 12.99 -7.17
CA GLY A 215 -15.01 12.73 -6.74
C GLY A 215 -14.56 11.28 -7.01
N CYS A 216 -13.33 10.98 -6.64
CA CYS A 216 -12.77 9.65 -6.80
C CYS A 216 -13.28 8.70 -5.71
N PRO A 217 -13.63 7.46 -6.05
CA PRO A 217 -13.91 6.44 -5.05
C PRO A 217 -12.62 6.05 -4.28
N PRO A 218 -12.76 5.38 -3.13
CA PRO A 218 -11.62 4.80 -2.42
C PRO A 218 -10.81 3.88 -3.33
N LEU A 219 -9.50 3.84 -3.10
CA LEU A 219 -8.62 2.91 -3.80
C LEU A 219 -8.93 1.47 -3.41
N GLU A 220 -8.85 0.59 -4.40
CA GLU A 220 -8.80 -0.85 -4.20
C GLU A 220 -7.34 -1.32 -4.13
N LYS A 221 -7.07 -2.42 -3.46
CA LYS A 221 -5.68 -2.93 -3.34
C LYS A 221 -5.07 -3.27 -4.70
N SER A 222 -5.86 -3.88 -5.56
CA SER A 222 -5.50 -4.27 -6.93
C SER A 222 -6.74 -4.40 -7.78
N ALA A 223 -6.58 -4.58 -9.08
CA ALA A 223 -7.67 -4.79 -10.04
C ALA A 223 -8.50 -6.06 -9.76
N THR A 224 -7.99 -7.00 -8.97
CA THR A 224 -8.72 -8.19 -8.50
C THR A 224 -9.30 -8.06 -7.10
N GLY A 225 -9.05 -6.95 -6.43
CA GLY A 225 -9.53 -6.70 -5.06
C GLY A 225 -8.77 -7.44 -3.96
N SER A 226 -7.67 -8.12 -4.29
CA SER A 226 -6.87 -8.95 -3.35
C SER A 226 -5.50 -8.36 -3.04
#